data_fe51e06155e6365964db3fbe99940fad
#
_entry.id   fe51e06155e6365964db3fbe99940fad
#
_cell.length_a   1.000
_cell.length_b   1.000
_cell.length_c   1.000
_cell.angle_alpha   90.00
_cell.angle_beta   90.00
_cell.angle_gamma   90.00
#
_symmetry.space_group_name_H-M   'P 1'
#
loop_
_entity.id
_entity.type
_entity.pdbx_description
1 polymer ?
#
loop_
_entity_poly.entity_id
_entity_poly.type
_entity_poly.pdbx_seq_one_letter_code
_entity_poly.pdbx_strand_id
1 'polypeptide(L)'
;MIDHNHSQIRYRAWLDKLVGYVRLVMPPESPFSVLLTENLLGLFTCIIVRADLLPRIRLACSYTVKTGLGGRYGNKGALISRFVIDDSSLCFINCHLAAGQRNVRQRNMDLAGILQSPCPAPPAQYDPAFVSGGDGSMVMDHEICLLAGDLNYRLDLSRDAALSLIEQKRFNDLIAADQLLLEIRMNPMSRLRDFHEALSLIHI
;
A
#
# COMPACT_ATOMS: atom_id res chain seq x y z
N MET A 1 25.16 -4.37 -9.05
CA MET A 1 24.96 -3.06 -8.37
C MET A 1 23.84 -2.36 -9.11
N ILE A 2 22.65 -2.25 -8.54
CA ILE A 2 21.54 -1.51 -9.19
C ILE A 2 21.92 -0.04 -9.06
N ASP A 3 22.04 0.63 -10.20
CA ASP A 3 22.44 2.02 -10.27
C ASP A 3 21.35 2.91 -9.63
N HIS A 4 21.60 3.35 -8.42
CA HIS A 4 20.71 4.23 -7.66
C HIS A 4 20.36 5.52 -8.44
N ASN A 5 21.29 6.05 -9.22
CA ASN A 5 21.07 7.26 -10.00
C ASN A 5 20.02 7.06 -11.11
N HIS A 6 20.06 5.93 -11.83
CA HIS A 6 19.05 5.61 -12.85
C HIS A 6 17.65 5.41 -12.26
N SER A 7 17.55 4.85 -11.06
CA SER A 7 16.26 4.69 -10.38
C SER A 7 15.66 6.04 -9.98
N GLN A 8 16.44 6.96 -9.43
CA GLN A 8 15.98 8.29 -9.04
C GLN A 8 15.50 9.12 -10.24
N ILE A 9 16.21 9.06 -11.37
CA ILE A 9 15.80 9.72 -12.62
C ILE A 9 14.43 9.21 -13.08
N ARG A 10 14.19 7.89 -13.01
CA ARG A 10 12.90 7.30 -13.39
C ARG A 10 11.75 7.74 -12.49
N TYR A 11 11.95 7.75 -11.17
CA TYR A 11 10.93 8.20 -10.23
C TYR A 11 10.59 9.67 -10.43
N ARG A 12 11.58 10.51 -10.68
CA ARG A 12 11.36 11.93 -11.00
C ARG A 12 10.56 12.09 -12.30
N ALA A 13 10.89 11.34 -13.35
CA ALA A 13 10.15 11.36 -14.60
C ALA A 13 8.69 10.89 -14.44
N TRP A 14 8.44 9.90 -13.57
CA TRP A 14 7.08 9.49 -13.22
C TRP A 14 6.33 10.59 -12.46
N LEU A 15 6.96 11.20 -11.47
CA LEU A 15 6.38 12.33 -10.72
C LEU A 15 5.99 13.46 -11.67
N ASP A 16 6.91 13.89 -12.55
CA ASP A 16 6.66 14.98 -13.50
C ASP A 16 5.48 14.66 -14.43
N LYS A 17 5.37 13.40 -14.90
CA LYS A 17 4.23 12.96 -15.71
C LYS A 17 2.93 12.98 -14.94
N LEU A 18 2.90 12.46 -13.71
CA LEU A 18 1.70 12.44 -12.87
C LEU A 18 1.22 13.85 -12.56
N VAL A 19 2.11 14.72 -12.12
CA VAL A 19 1.81 16.13 -11.84
C VAL A 19 1.33 16.86 -13.11
N GLY A 20 2.01 16.62 -14.25
CA GLY A 20 1.60 17.18 -15.53
C GLY A 20 0.21 16.73 -15.95
N TYR A 21 -0.12 15.46 -15.78
CA TYR A 21 -1.44 14.91 -16.09
C TYR A 21 -2.53 15.47 -15.16
N VAL A 22 -2.26 15.54 -13.85
CA VAL A 22 -3.19 16.15 -12.90
C VAL A 22 -3.50 17.60 -13.28
N ARG A 23 -2.47 18.39 -13.63
CA ARG A 23 -2.66 19.78 -14.09
C ARG A 23 -3.48 19.89 -15.38
N LEU A 24 -3.42 18.87 -16.24
CA LEU A 24 -4.15 18.85 -17.51
C LEU A 24 -5.64 18.54 -17.31
N VAL A 25 -5.97 17.64 -16.37
CA VAL A 25 -7.35 17.14 -16.22
C VAL A 25 -8.13 17.84 -15.12
N MET A 26 -7.46 18.50 -14.20
CA MET A 26 -8.11 19.17 -13.08
C MET A 26 -8.36 20.66 -13.40
N PRO A 27 -9.45 21.23 -12.86
CA PRO A 27 -9.79 22.63 -13.09
C PRO A 27 -8.67 23.57 -12.62
N PRO A 28 -8.32 24.61 -13.42
CA PRO A 28 -7.28 25.58 -13.06
C PRO A 28 -7.54 26.33 -11.75
N GLU A 29 -8.80 26.52 -11.39
CA GLU A 29 -9.24 27.17 -10.15
C GLU A 29 -9.07 26.28 -8.90
N SER A 30 -8.76 25.00 -9.10
CA SER A 30 -8.49 24.04 -8.00
C SER A 30 -7.08 23.50 -8.11
N PRO A 31 -6.04 24.30 -7.81
CA PRO A 31 -4.65 23.87 -7.96
C PRO A 31 -4.32 22.73 -7.01
N PHE A 32 -3.42 21.85 -7.46
CA PHE A 32 -2.94 20.70 -6.73
C PHE A 32 -1.48 20.84 -6.36
N SER A 33 -1.11 20.26 -5.23
CA SER A 33 0.26 20.20 -4.73
C SER A 33 0.66 18.79 -4.38
N VAL A 34 1.92 18.44 -4.59
CA VAL A 34 2.49 17.19 -4.11
C VAL A 34 2.71 17.32 -2.61
N LEU A 35 2.06 16.48 -1.84
CA LEU A 35 2.21 16.43 -0.38
C LEU A 35 3.41 15.55 0.01
N LEU A 36 3.45 14.33 -0.49
CA LEU A 36 4.47 13.33 -0.16
C LEU A 36 4.87 12.55 -1.41
N THR A 37 6.13 12.18 -1.48
CA THR A 37 6.66 11.20 -2.43
C THR A 37 7.60 10.25 -1.71
N GLU A 38 7.54 8.98 -2.03
CA GLU A 38 8.46 7.98 -1.52
C GLU A 38 8.71 6.89 -2.58
N ASN A 39 9.87 6.27 -2.54
CA ASN A 39 10.22 5.21 -3.47
C ASN A 39 11.08 4.13 -2.82
N LEU A 40 10.90 2.91 -3.29
CA LEU A 40 11.71 1.75 -2.98
C LEU A 40 11.80 0.92 -4.26
N LEU A 41 12.84 0.14 -4.47
CA LEU A 41 13.07 -0.61 -5.72
C LEU A 41 11.79 -1.19 -6.35
N GLY A 42 11.30 -0.55 -7.43
CA GLY A 42 10.07 -0.96 -8.13
C GLY A 42 8.76 -0.46 -7.50
N LEU A 43 8.80 0.21 -6.35
CA LEU A 43 7.66 0.89 -5.74
C LEU A 43 7.81 2.41 -5.85
N PHE A 44 6.70 3.07 -6.08
CA PHE A 44 6.60 4.53 -6.05
C PHE A 44 5.26 4.95 -5.49
N THR A 45 5.25 5.89 -4.56
CA THR A 45 4.04 6.53 -4.03
C THR A 45 4.16 8.02 -4.21
N CYS A 46 3.08 8.64 -4.69
CA CYS A 46 2.93 10.07 -4.77
C CYS A 46 1.54 10.45 -4.26
N ILE A 47 1.49 11.26 -3.21
CA ILE A 47 0.25 11.81 -2.69
C ILE A 47 0.13 13.24 -3.17
N ILE A 48 -0.93 13.50 -3.92
CA ILE A 48 -1.25 14.80 -4.48
C ILE A 48 -2.56 15.26 -3.84
N VAL A 49 -2.57 16.48 -3.33
CA VAL A 49 -3.73 17.06 -2.65
C VAL A 49 -4.10 18.40 -3.29
N ARG A 50 -5.35 18.81 -3.15
CA ARG A 50 -5.74 20.18 -3.51
C ARG A 50 -4.98 21.16 -2.62
N ALA A 51 -4.52 22.26 -3.21
CA ALA A 51 -3.68 23.23 -2.52
C ALA A 51 -4.40 23.92 -1.34
N ASP A 52 -5.72 24.07 -1.41
CA ASP A 52 -6.55 24.62 -0.34
C ASP A 52 -6.62 23.74 0.91
N LEU A 53 -6.30 22.45 0.79
CA LEU A 53 -6.24 21.50 1.91
C LEU A 53 -4.91 21.53 2.66
N LEU A 54 -3.84 22.04 2.06
CA LEU A 54 -2.50 22.02 2.66
C LEU A 54 -2.44 22.63 4.07
N PRO A 55 -3.08 23.78 4.36
CA PRO A 55 -3.07 24.36 5.69
C PRO A 55 -3.77 23.51 6.77
N ARG A 56 -4.60 22.56 6.34
CA ARG A 56 -5.36 21.64 7.21
C ARG A 56 -4.64 20.33 7.47
N ILE A 57 -3.50 20.10 6.76
CA ILE A 57 -2.73 18.87 6.85
C ILE A 57 -1.59 19.06 7.85
N ARG A 58 -1.44 18.09 8.76
CA ARG A 58 -0.35 18.04 9.74
C ARG A 58 0.23 16.63 9.84
N LEU A 59 1.38 16.49 10.48
CA LEU A 59 2.08 15.24 10.76
C LEU A 59 2.34 14.38 9.51
N ALA A 60 2.53 15.03 8.35
CA ALA A 60 2.80 14.33 7.11
C ALA A 60 4.20 13.69 7.16
N CYS A 61 4.26 12.38 6.93
CA CYS A 61 5.48 11.59 6.95
C CYS A 61 5.39 10.44 5.95
N SER A 62 6.52 10.13 5.30
CA SER A 62 6.65 8.95 4.43
C SER A 62 7.92 8.20 4.79
N TYR A 63 7.87 6.86 4.77
CA TYR A 63 9.01 6.01 5.07
C TYR A 63 8.91 4.65 4.39
N THR A 64 10.04 3.94 4.35
CA THR A 64 10.16 2.64 3.69
C THR A 64 10.36 1.52 4.70
N VAL A 65 9.72 0.37 4.44
CA VAL A 65 9.95 -0.89 5.17
C VAL A 65 10.44 -1.92 4.19
N LYS A 66 11.64 -2.46 4.41
CA LYS A 66 12.22 -3.51 3.57
C LYS A 66 11.95 -4.88 4.18
N THR A 67 11.50 -5.84 3.36
CA THR A 67 11.28 -7.23 3.77
C THR A 67 12.14 -8.22 2.99
N GLY A 68 12.69 -7.81 1.83
CA GLY A 68 13.52 -8.66 0.99
C GLY A 68 14.78 -9.15 1.71
N LEU A 69 15.05 -10.46 1.61
CA LEU A 69 16.20 -11.14 2.27
C LEU A 69 16.35 -10.76 3.76
N GLY A 70 15.24 -10.86 4.51
CA GLY A 70 15.24 -10.51 5.93
C GLY A 70 15.44 -9.01 6.19
N GLY A 71 14.91 -8.14 5.33
CA GLY A 71 14.99 -6.69 5.47
C GLY A 71 16.27 -6.03 4.91
N ARG A 72 17.17 -6.84 4.35
CA ARG A 72 18.45 -6.33 3.79
C ARG A 72 18.32 -5.77 2.38
N TYR A 73 17.36 -6.26 1.62
CA TYR A 73 17.20 -5.89 0.21
C TYR A 73 15.86 -5.18 -0.03
N GLY A 74 15.91 -4.06 -0.77
CA GLY A 74 14.73 -3.23 -1.01
C GLY A 74 13.83 -3.67 -2.16
N ASN A 75 14.03 -4.88 -2.74
CA ASN A 75 13.20 -5.39 -3.83
C ASN A 75 11.82 -5.90 -3.39
N LYS A 76 11.62 -6.03 -2.09
CA LYS A 76 10.36 -6.34 -1.43
C LYS A 76 10.20 -5.48 -0.20
N GLY A 77 8.97 -5.12 0.14
CA GLY A 77 8.65 -4.28 1.27
C GLY A 77 7.44 -3.40 1.04
N ALA A 78 7.42 -2.25 1.69
CA ALA A 78 6.35 -1.27 1.54
C ALA A 78 6.86 0.17 1.60
N LEU A 79 6.07 1.06 1.01
CA LEU A 79 6.09 2.50 1.23
C LEU A 79 4.90 2.84 2.11
N ILE A 80 5.15 3.51 3.23
CA ILE A 80 4.11 3.95 4.14
C ILE A 80 4.11 5.47 4.13
N SER A 81 2.95 6.06 3.83
CA SER A 81 2.74 7.50 3.82
C SER A 81 1.55 7.85 4.69
N ARG A 82 1.73 8.74 5.64
CA ARG A 82 0.69 9.11 6.59
C ARG A 82 0.59 10.62 6.75
N PHE A 83 -0.58 11.09 7.09
CA PHE A 83 -0.84 12.47 7.50
C PHE A 83 -2.17 12.56 8.26
N VAL A 84 -2.37 13.67 8.91
CA VAL A 84 -3.66 14.03 9.52
C VAL A 84 -4.22 15.21 8.74
N ILE A 85 -5.50 15.16 8.39
CA ILE A 85 -6.26 16.26 7.83
C ILE A 85 -7.45 16.53 8.73
N ASP A 86 -7.54 17.75 9.27
CA ASP A 86 -8.49 18.10 10.32
C ASP A 86 -8.44 17.09 11.48
N ASP A 87 -9.52 16.35 11.70
CA ASP A 87 -9.69 15.39 12.79
C ASP A 87 -9.50 13.93 12.31
N SER A 88 -9.15 13.71 11.04
CA SER A 88 -8.98 12.36 10.47
C SER A 88 -7.53 12.04 10.17
N SER A 89 -7.06 10.89 10.65
CA SER A 89 -5.73 10.36 10.37
C SER A 89 -5.78 9.32 9.26
N LEU A 90 -4.92 9.48 8.25
CA LEU A 90 -4.84 8.62 7.07
C LEU A 90 -3.46 7.97 6.99
N CYS A 91 -3.45 6.68 6.65
CA CYS A 91 -2.23 5.90 6.37
C CYS A 91 -2.38 5.13 5.06
N PHE A 92 -1.47 5.37 4.13
CA PHE A 92 -1.40 4.69 2.84
C PHE A 92 -0.21 3.74 2.85
N ILE A 93 -0.46 2.48 2.52
CA ILE A 93 0.54 1.41 2.52
C ILE A 93 0.60 0.83 1.11
N ASN A 94 1.71 1.04 0.41
CA ASN A 94 1.95 0.49 -0.92
C ASN A 94 2.96 -0.63 -0.81
N CYS A 95 2.50 -1.89 -0.97
CA CYS A 95 3.29 -3.10 -0.74
C CYS A 95 3.80 -3.75 -2.02
N HIS A 96 4.95 -4.41 -1.92
CA HIS A 96 5.38 -5.43 -2.85
C HIS A 96 5.90 -6.63 -2.04
N LEU A 97 5.01 -7.61 -1.78
CA LEU A 97 5.30 -8.75 -0.92
C LEU A 97 6.06 -9.86 -1.66
N ALA A 98 6.49 -10.88 -0.91
CA ALA A 98 7.27 -11.99 -1.45
C ALA A 98 6.56 -12.71 -2.61
N ALA A 99 7.26 -12.85 -3.74
CA ALA A 99 6.76 -13.58 -4.90
C ALA A 99 6.87 -15.11 -4.71
N GLY A 100 6.22 -15.86 -5.58
CA GLY A 100 6.26 -17.31 -5.63
C GLY A 100 4.96 -17.96 -5.13
N GLN A 101 4.53 -19.00 -5.88
CA GLN A 101 3.26 -19.70 -5.67
C GLN A 101 3.09 -20.22 -4.23
N ARG A 102 4.15 -20.79 -3.66
CA ARG A 102 4.13 -21.44 -2.34
C ARG A 102 4.51 -20.54 -1.17
N ASN A 103 4.78 -19.25 -1.42
CA ASN A 103 5.33 -18.33 -0.42
C ASN A 103 4.27 -17.58 0.39
N VAL A 104 3.09 -18.15 0.60
CA VAL A 104 2.00 -17.54 1.39
C VAL A 104 2.49 -17.15 2.78
N ARG A 105 3.16 -18.08 3.48
CA ARG A 105 3.69 -17.80 4.82
C ARG A 105 4.65 -16.62 4.85
N GLN A 106 5.52 -16.49 3.84
CA GLN A 106 6.45 -15.37 3.76
C GLN A 106 5.71 -14.05 3.53
N ARG A 107 4.70 -14.03 2.65
CA ARG A 107 3.84 -12.85 2.45
C ARG A 107 3.17 -12.40 3.74
N ASN A 108 2.63 -13.36 4.50
CA ASN A 108 1.99 -13.07 5.79
C ASN A 108 2.98 -12.48 6.80
N MET A 109 4.21 -13.02 6.84
CA MET A 109 5.28 -12.49 7.70
C MET A 109 5.73 -11.10 7.25
N ASP A 110 5.89 -10.88 5.94
CA ASP A 110 6.24 -9.58 5.37
C ASP A 110 5.19 -8.53 5.76
N LEU A 111 3.91 -8.84 5.57
CA LEU A 111 2.81 -7.93 5.92
C LEU A 111 2.76 -7.63 7.41
N ALA A 112 2.88 -8.66 8.26
CA ALA A 112 2.91 -8.47 9.70
C ALA A 112 4.07 -7.54 10.13
N GLY A 113 5.26 -7.72 9.56
CA GLY A 113 6.41 -6.85 9.81
C GLY A 113 6.19 -5.42 9.33
N ILE A 114 5.55 -5.23 8.17
CA ILE A 114 5.20 -3.91 7.64
C ILE A 114 4.23 -3.19 8.58
N LEU A 115 3.14 -3.85 8.99
CA LEU A 115 2.12 -3.26 9.85
C LEU A 115 2.63 -2.96 11.27
N GLN A 116 3.67 -3.68 11.72
CA GLN A 116 4.32 -3.50 13.02
C GLN A 116 5.51 -2.52 12.96
N SER A 117 5.86 -2.02 11.78
CA SER A 117 6.99 -1.10 11.64
C SER A 117 6.61 0.29 12.13
N PRO A 118 7.28 0.81 13.17
CA PRO A 118 6.98 2.12 13.70
C PRO A 118 7.42 3.23 12.73
N CYS A 119 6.67 4.31 12.72
CA CYS A 119 7.05 5.51 12.01
C CYS A 119 8.33 6.12 12.62
N PRO A 120 9.34 6.47 11.81
CA PRO A 120 10.57 7.08 12.30
C PRO A 120 10.42 8.53 12.78
N ALA A 121 9.30 9.19 12.44
CA ALA A 121 8.99 10.51 12.95
C ALA A 121 8.59 10.42 14.44
N PRO A 122 8.91 11.44 15.26
CA PRO A 122 8.50 11.43 16.66
C PRO A 122 6.98 11.29 16.77
N PRO A 123 6.50 10.56 17.78
CA PRO A 123 5.07 10.44 18.04
C PRO A 123 4.50 11.84 18.32
N ALA A 124 3.27 12.06 17.90
CA ALA A 124 2.54 13.27 18.25
C ALA A 124 2.29 13.28 19.78
N GLN A 125 2.43 14.43 20.42
CA GLN A 125 1.72 14.63 21.68
C GLN A 125 0.23 14.41 21.37
N TYR A 126 -0.53 13.82 22.32
CA TYR A 126 -1.93 13.43 22.15
C TYR A 126 -2.66 14.19 21.03
N ASP A 127 -3.07 13.46 19.99
CA ASP A 127 -3.85 13.99 18.87
C ASP A 127 -5.14 13.14 18.75
N PRO A 128 -6.34 13.76 18.91
CA PRO A 128 -7.61 13.05 18.85
C PRO A 128 -7.89 12.38 17.50
N ALA A 129 -7.13 12.71 16.45
CA ALA A 129 -7.26 12.08 15.15
C ALA A 129 -6.77 10.62 15.12
N PHE A 130 -6.01 10.17 16.14
CA PHE A 130 -5.58 8.77 16.24
C PHE A 130 -6.58 7.93 17.02
N VAL A 131 -6.80 6.70 16.55
CA VAL A 131 -7.79 5.79 17.14
C VAL A 131 -7.18 4.92 18.24
N SER A 132 -8.03 4.35 19.07
CA SER A 132 -7.67 3.37 20.11
C SER A 132 -6.58 3.84 21.09
N GLY A 133 -6.42 5.16 21.27
CA GLY A 133 -5.39 5.72 22.12
C GLY A 133 -3.98 5.67 21.54
N GLY A 134 -3.85 5.45 20.24
CA GLY A 134 -2.60 5.52 19.52
C GLY A 134 -1.99 6.92 19.48
N ASP A 135 -0.70 6.99 19.17
CA ASP A 135 0.07 8.24 19.03
C ASP A 135 0.52 8.50 17.58
N GLY A 136 0.00 7.71 16.65
CA GLY A 136 0.37 7.74 15.23
C GLY A 136 1.73 7.12 14.92
N SER A 137 2.38 6.47 15.87
CA SER A 137 3.63 5.75 15.61
C SER A 137 3.41 4.47 14.80
N MET A 138 2.24 3.85 14.93
CA MET A 138 1.91 2.59 14.27
C MET A 138 0.89 2.81 13.14
N VAL A 139 0.89 1.89 12.16
CA VAL A 139 -0.08 1.92 11.05
C VAL A 139 -1.51 1.89 11.56
N MET A 140 -1.81 1.01 12.51
CA MET A 140 -3.16 0.78 13.02
C MET A 140 -3.65 1.85 14.02
N ASP A 141 -2.84 2.86 14.31
CA ASP A 141 -3.26 4.04 15.06
C ASP A 141 -4.13 4.99 14.22
N HIS A 142 -4.14 4.81 12.90
CA HIS A 142 -4.82 5.71 11.97
C HIS A 142 -6.27 5.28 11.77
N GLU A 143 -7.17 6.28 11.67
CA GLU A 143 -8.59 6.06 11.44
C GLU A 143 -8.85 5.39 10.08
N ILE A 144 -8.12 5.82 9.05
CA ILE A 144 -8.27 5.29 7.69
C ILE A 144 -6.93 4.72 7.23
N CYS A 145 -6.88 3.38 7.07
CA CYS A 145 -5.73 2.68 6.53
C CYS A 145 -6.05 2.10 5.15
N LEU A 146 -5.27 2.46 4.13
CA LEU A 146 -5.43 1.98 2.76
C LEU A 146 -4.22 1.12 2.38
N LEU A 147 -4.47 -0.18 2.19
CA LEU A 147 -3.47 -1.16 1.76
C LEU A 147 -3.61 -1.41 0.27
N ALA A 148 -2.55 -1.21 -0.49
CA ALA A 148 -2.50 -1.40 -1.94
C ALA A 148 -1.15 -1.96 -2.39
N GLY A 149 -1.02 -2.24 -3.69
CA GLY A 149 0.21 -2.69 -4.32
C GLY A 149 0.16 -4.14 -4.80
N ASP A 150 1.33 -4.73 -5.04
CA ASP A 150 1.44 -6.13 -5.44
C ASP A 150 1.60 -7.03 -4.21
N LEU A 151 0.48 -7.50 -3.69
CA LEU A 151 0.46 -8.41 -2.54
C LEU A 151 0.94 -9.83 -2.89
N ASN A 152 1.09 -10.15 -4.18
CA ASN A 152 1.63 -11.42 -4.71
C ASN A 152 0.88 -12.69 -4.30
N TYR A 153 -0.33 -12.61 -3.72
CA TYR A 153 -1.16 -13.78 -3.53
C TYR A 153 -1.61 -14.32 -4.88
N ARG A 154 -1.82 -15.61 -4.97
CA ARG A 154 -2.05 -16.36 -6.20
C ARG A 154 -3.30 -17.23 -6.05
N LEU A 155 -3.70 -17.88 -7.15
CA LEU A 155 -4.68 -18.96 -7.09
C LEU A 155 -3.98 -20.28 -6.75
N ASP A 156 -4.54 -21.08 -5.84
CA ASP A 156 -4.07 -22.45 -5.54
C ASP A 156 -4.56 -23.45 -6.59
N LEU A 157 -4.21 -23.13 -7.86
CA LEU A 157 -4.55 -23.90 -9.05
C LEU A 157 -3.35 -23.97 -9.99
N SER A 158 -3.31 -25.02 -10.81
CA SER A 158 -2.43 -25.03 -11.96
C SER A 158 -2.90 -23.99 -13.00
N ARG A 159 -1.98 -23.52 -13.84
CA ARG A 159 -2.33 -22.60 -14.92
C ARG A 159 -3.44 -23.14 -15.82
N ASP A 160 -3.35 -24.44 -16.20
CA ASP A 160 -4.31 -25.06 -17.11
C ASP A 160 -5.69 -25.19 -16.46
N ALA A 161 -5.75 -25.56 -15.15
CA ALA A 161 -6.99 -25.58 -14.41
C ALA A 161 -7.63 -24.18 -14.32
N ALA A 162 -6.83 -23.14 -14.05
CA ALA A 162 -7.33 -21.78 -14.00
C ALA A 162 -7.87 -21.31 -15.35
N LEU A 163 -7.16 -21.58 -16.45
CA LEU A 163 -7.62 -21.26 -17.80
C LEU A 163 -8.93 -21.96 -18.15
N SER A 164 -9.02 -23.25 -17.83
CA SER A 164 -10.25 -24.03 -18.06
C SER A 164 -11.45 -23.45 -17.30
N LEU A 165 -11.26 -23.00 -16.04
CA LEU A 165 -12.32 -22.36 -15.28
C LEU A 165 -12.72 -20.99 -15.85
N ILE A 166 -11.77 -20.22 -16.39
CA ILE A 166 -12.04 -18.94 -17.06
C ILE A 166 -12.90 -19.19 -18.33
N GLU A 167 -12.50 -20.15 -19.16
CA GLU A 167 -13.24 -20.53 -20.38
C GLU A 167 -14.68 -20.95 -20.07
N GLN A 168 -14.87 -21.66 -18.96
CA GLN A 168 -16.18 -22.09 -18.48
C GLN A 168 -16.95 -20.99 -17.72
N LYS A 169 -16.38 -19.78 -17.54
CA LYS A 169 -16.93 -18.67 -16.75
C LYS A 169 -17.23 -19.04 -15.29
N ARG A 170 -16.49 -20.00 -14.74
CA ARG A 170 -16.61 -20.49 -13.36
C ARG A 170 -15.79 -19.63 -12.41
N PHE A 171 -16.08 -18.34 -12.33
CA PHE A 171 -15.30 -17.37 -11.54
C PHE A 171 -15.37 -17.64 -10.02
N ASN A 172 -16.49 -18.17 -9.52
CA ASN A 172 -16.62 -18.53 -8.11
C ASN A 172 -15.62 -19.62 -7.69
N ASP A 173 -15.27 -20.53 -8.58
CA ASP A 173 -14.28 -21.58 -8.30
C ASP A 173 -12.85 -21.02 -8.29
N LEU A 174 -12.57 -19.98 -9.12
CA LEU A 174 -11.31 -19.24 -9.04
C LEU A 174 -11.19 -18.48 -7.72
N ILE A 175 -12.26 -17.79 -7.32
CA ILE A 175 -12.33 -17.07 -6.04
C ILE A 175 -12.18 -18.03 -4.84
N ALA A 176 -12.74 -19.22 -4.92
CA ALA A 176 -12.59 -20.24 -3.88
C ALA A 176 -11.14 -20.74 -3.72
N ALA A 177 -10.32 -20.61 -4.77
CA ALA A 177 -8.91 -20.98 -4.76
C ALA A 177 -7.97 -19.79 -4.54
N ASP A 178 -8.48 -18.58 -4.26
CA ASP A 178 -7.69 -17.37 -4.05
C ASP A 178 -6.99 -17.41 -2.69
N GLN A 179 -5.66 -17.37 -2.71
CA GLN A 179 -4.82 -17.44 -1.51
C GLN A 179 -5.08 -16.29 -0.54
N LEU A 180 -5.38 -15.07 -1.02
CA LEU A 180 -5.68 -13.92 -0.18
C LEU A 180 -6.97 -14.15 0.60
N LEU A 181 -8.03 -14.55 -0.10
CA LEU A 181 -9.32 -14.84 0.52
C LEU A 181 -9.26 -16.05 1.45
N LEU A 182 -8.49 -17.08 1.09
CA LEU A 182 -8.26 -18.23 1.96
C LEU A 182 -7.56 -17.81 3.25
N GLU A 183 -6.53 -16.96 3.19
CA GLU A 183 -5.85 -16.44 4.37
C GLU A 183 -6.77 -15.58 5.25
N ILE A 184 -7.60 -14.74 4.69
CA ILE A 184 -8.58 -13.95 5.43
C ILE A 184 -9.60 -14.85 6.14
N ARG A 185 -10.08 -15.91 5.48
CA ARG A 185 -11.15 -16.78 6.01
C ARG A 185 -10.64 -17.81 6.99
N MET A 186 -9.51 -18.46 6.67
CA MET A 186 -9.05 -19.67 7.36
C MET A 186 -7.95 -19.42 8.39
N ASN A 187 -7.22 -18.32 8.28
CA ASN A 187 -6.14 -18.01 9.21
C ASN A 187 -6.58 -16.95 10.24
N PRO A 188 -6.89 -17.34 11.49
CA PRO A 188 -7.33 -16.39 12.52
C PRO A 188 -6.24 -15.39 12.92
N MET A 189 -4.97 -15.67 12.61
CA MET A 189 -3.82 -14.80 12.89
C MET A 189 -3.48 -13.89 11.70
N SER A 190 -4.23 -13.97 10.60
CA SER A 190 -3.98 -13.15 9.43
C SER A 190 -4.27 -11.68 9.71
N ARG A 191 -3.28 -10.82 9.50
CA ARG A 191 -3.43 -9.36 9.57
C ARG A 191 -4.29 -8.79 8.44
N LEU A 192 -4.54 -9.57 7.40
CA LEU A 192 -5.47 -9.19 6.32
C LEU A 192 -6.92 -9.11 6.77
N ARG A 193 -7.27 -9.75 7.90
CA ARG A 193 -8.61 -9.68 8.48
C ARG A 193 -8.98 -8.29 9.00
N ASP A 194 -7.98 -7.48 9.26
CA ASP A 194 -8.15 -6.09 9.71
C ASP A 194 -8.51 -5.15 8.52
N PHE A 195 -8.46 -5.68 7.30
CA PHE A 195 -8.75 -4.94 6.07
C PHE A 195 -9.96 -5.51 5.34
N HIS A 196 -10.73 -4.63 4.71
CA HIS A 196 -11.81 -4.99 3.81
C HIS A 196 -11.39 -4.65 2.38
N GLU A 197 -11.52 -5.61 1.46
CA GLU A 197 -11.32 -5.35 0.05
C GLU A 197 -12.52 -4.53 -0.45
N ALA A 198 -12.26 -3.31 -0.91
CA ALA A 198 -13.27 -2.53 -1.61
C ALA A 198 -13.67 -3.29 -2.88
N LEU A 199 -14.95 -3.24 -3.24
CA LEU A 199 -15.57 -3.93 -4.37
C LEU A 199 -14.58 -4.19 -5.51
N SER A 200 -14.24 -5.44 -5.67
CA SER A 200 -13.30 -5.91 -6.68
C SER A 200 -13.82 -5.55 -8.07
N LEU A 201 -12.91 -5.10 -8.94
CA LEU A 201 -13.13 -4.92 -10.38
C LEU A 201 -13.49 -6.23 -11.13
N ILE A 202 -13.73 -7.33 -10.41
CA ILE A 202 -14.16 -8.64 -10.95
C ILE A 202 -15.60 -8.58 -11.49
N HIS A 203 -16.24 -7.43 -11.46
CA HIS A 203 -17.60 -7.25 -11.98
C HIS A 203 -17.64 -6.61 -13.37
N ILE A 204 -16.53 -6.66 -14.10
CA ILE A 204 -16.47 -6.27 -15.52
C ILE A 204 -16.57 -7.50 -16.41
#